data_48f042c1dccb9bbcaedb2c89598dbc46
#
_entry.id   48f042c1dccb9bbcaedb2c89598dbc46
#
_cell.length_a   1.000
_cell.length_b   1.000
_cell.length_c   1.000
_cell.angle_alpha   90.00
_cell.angle_beta   90.00
_cell.angle_gamma   90.00
#
_symmetry.space_group_name_H-M   'P 1'
#
loop_
_entity.id
_entity.type
_entity.pdbx_description
1 polymer ?
#
loop_
_entity_poly.entity_id
_entity_poly.type
_entity_poly.pdbx_seq_one_letter_code
_entity_poly.pdbx_strand_id
1 'polypeptide(L)'
;MNAMAPGARRNVLLFSAVAEVGTGLLLFVAPEILVRWLFGGELSGTGLIFARCFAVAMVSLGLAPAFRTLLIYNALIALYLVYLFAVRHHAGVMLWPAVALHAGVALLLVQTLRGERRTTEVGQ
;
A
#
# COMPACT_ATOMS: atom_id res chain seq x y z
N MET A 1 4.65 14.46 -21.08
CA MET A 1 4.58 14.07 -19.64
C MET A 1 6.01 14.06 -19.14
N ASN A 2 6.38 15.06 -18.34
CA ASN A 2 7.76 15.22 -17.88
C ASN A 2 8.13 14.14 -16.86
N ALA A 3 9.37 13.66 -16.91
CA ALA A 3 9.92 12.81 -15.86
C ALA A 3 9.78 13.52 -14.51
N MET A 4 9.32 12.82 -13.49
CA MET A 4 9.21 13.40 -12.16
C MET A 4 10.59 13.88 -11.68
N ALA A 5 10.64 15.12 -11.16
CA ALA A 5 11.85 15.66 -10.56
C ALA A 5 12.39 14.71 -9.47
N PRO A 6 13.71 14.60 -9.29
CA PRO A 6 14.33 13.71 -8.28
C PRO A 6 13.75 13.89 -6.87
N GLY A 7 13.39 15.12 -6.51
CA GLY A 7 12.73 15.44 -5.24
C GLY A 7 11.33 14.84 -5.11
N ALA A 8 10.55 14.88 -6.19
CA ALA A 8 9.19 14.33 -6.20
C ALA A 8 9.22 12.78 -6.04
N ARG A 9 10.16 12.10 -6.68
CA ARG A 9 10.37 10.67 -6.51
C ARG A 9 10.66 10.30 -5.06
N ARG A 10 11.58 11.02 -4.42
CA ARG A 10 11.91 10.81 -3.02
C ARG A 10 10.68 11.01 -2.12
N ASN A 11 9.88 12.03 -2.37
CA ASN A 11 8.70 12.31 -1.58
C ASN A 11 7.64 11.20 -1.71
N VAL A 12 7.44 10.65 -2.91
CA VAL A 12 6.52 9.50 -3.12
C VAL A 12 7.00 8.28 -2.36
N LEU A 13 8.29 7.97 -2.39
CA LEU A 13 8.86 6.85 -1.62
C LEU A 13 8.71 7.06 -0.11
N LEU A 14 9.03 8.25 0.38
CA LEU A 14 8.89 8.58 1.80
C LEU A 14 7.44 8.49 2.24
N PHE A 15 6.50 9.02 1.45
CA PHE A 15 5.08 8.91 1.75
C PHE A 15 4.63 7.45 1.81
N SER A 16 4.99 6.64 0.82
CA SER A 16 4.67 5.21 0.80
C SER A 16 5.27 4.49 2.00
N ALA A 17 6.55 4.72 2.29
CA ALA A 17 7.22 4.11 3.43
C ALA A 17 6.57 4.49 4.77
N VAL A 18 6.23 5.76 4.97
CA VAL A 18 5.54 6.23 6.19
C VAL A 18 4.15 5.61 6.30
N ALA A 19 3.40 5.52 5.20
CA ALA A 19 2.08 4.88 5.18
C ALA A 19 2.17 3.39 5.53
N GLU A 20 3.11 2.65 4.94
CA GLU A 20 3.32 1.22 5.22
C GLU A 20 3.74 0.98 6.67
N VAL A 21 4.73 1.74 7.16
CA VAL A 21 5.18 1.62 8.55
C VAL A 21 4.07 2.00 9.52
N GLY A 22 3.37 3.11 9.28
CA GLY A 22 2.28 3.58 10.14
C GLY A 22 1.12 2.57 10.21
N THR A 23 0.67 2.06 9.06
CA THR A 23 -0.38 1.05 9.00
C THR A 23 0.08 -0.26 9.63
N GLY A 24 1.33 -0.68 9.38
CA GLY A 24 1.90 -1.87 9.99
C GLY A 24 1.97 -1.76 11.51
N LEU A 25 2.41 -0.64 12.05
CA LEU A 25 2.43 -0.41 13.50
C LEU A 25 1.02 -0.43 14.11
N LEU A 26 0.06 0.22 13.46
CA LEU A 26 -1.35 0.20 13.90
C LEU A 26 -1.90 -1.23 13.88
N LEU A 27 -1.64 -1.98 12.80
CA LEU A 27 -2.07 -3.38 12.68
C LEU A 27 -1.39 -4.29 13.70
N PHE A 28 -0.17 -3.98 14.13
CA PHE A 28 0.52 -4.74 15.17
C PHE A 28 -0.06 -4.48 16.56
N VAL A 29 -0.31 -3.22 16.90
CA VAL A 29 -0.76 -2.80 18.24
C VAL A 29 -2.26 -3.01 18.43
N ALA A 30 -3.06 -2.65 17.43
CA ALA A 30 -4.52 -2.65 17.51
C ALA A 30 -5.17 -3.24 16.24
N PRO A 31 -4.91 -4.52 15.91
CA PRO A 31 -5.42 -5.14 14.68
C PRO A 31 -6.94 -5.17 14.61
N GLU A 32 -7.64 -5.31 15.74
CA GLU A 32 -9.09 -5.35 15.80
C GLU A 32 -9.73 -4.03 15.36
N ILE A 33 -9.12 -2.90 15.71
CA ILE A 33 -9.61 -1.57 15.32
C ILE A 33 -9.50 -1.43 13.81
N LEU A 34 -8.34 -1.75 13.24
CA LEU A 34 -8.09 -1.62 11.81
C LEU A 34 -9.00 -2.54 10.99
N VAL A 35 -9.16 -3.80 11.41
CA VAL A 35 -10.01 -4.78 10.74
C VAL A 35 -11.48 -4.36 10.78
N ARG A 36 -11.95 -3.86 11.92
CA ARG A 36 -13.32 -3.34 12.04
C ARG A 36 -13.56 -2.15 11.11
N TRP A 37 -12.63 -1.23 11.02
CA TRP A 37 -12.77 -0.04 10.16
C TRP A 37 -12.71 -0.38 8.67
N LEU A 38 -11.83 -1.32 8.28
CA LEU A 38 -11.68 -1.71 6.87
C LEU A 38 -12.79 -2.65 6.39
N PHE A 39 -13.11 -3.65 7.21
CA PHE A 39 -13.94 -4.79 6.77
C PHE A 39 -15.29 -4.86 7.50
N GLY A 40 -15.50 -4.08 8.55
CA GLY A 40 -16.72 -4.11 9.35
C GLY A 40 -16.90 -5.38 10.18
N GLY A 41 -15.87 -6.22 10.27
CA GLY A 41 -15.88 -7.50 10.97
C GLY A 41 -15.05 -7.51 12.24
N GLU A 42 -15.14 -8.63 12.98
CA GLU A 42 -14.34 -8.88 14.16
C GLU A 42 -13.16 -9.81 13.85
N LEU A 43 -12.05 -9.58 14.51
CA LEU A 43 -10.83 -10.38 14.42
C LEU A 43 -10.58 -11.10 15.75
N SER A 44 -10.46 -12.42 15.72
CA SER A 44 -10.21 -13.21 16.93
C SER A 44 -9.27 -14.39 16.66
N GLY A 45 -8.75 -14.97 17.73
CA GLY A 45 -7.97 -16.20 17.69
C GLY A 45 -6.79 -16.15 16.73
N THR A 46 -6.72 -17.11 15.83
CA THR A 46 -5.63 -17.24 14.83
C THR A 46 -5.52 -16.02 13.91
N GLY A 47 -6.64 -15.35 13.64
CA GLY A 47 -6.65 -14.14 12.80
C GLY A 47 -5.80 -13.01 13.40
N LEU A 48 -5.76 -12.86 14.72
CA LEU A 48 -4.89 -11.89 15.41
C LEU A 48 -3.40 -12.18 15.18
N ILE A 49 -3.02 -13.45 15.19
CA ILE A 49 -1.63 -13.86 14.95
C ILE A 49 -1.24 -13.51 13.52
N PHE A 50 -2.06 -13.88 12.53
CA PHE A 50 -1.82 -13.55 11.13
C PHE A 50 -1.76 -12.05 10.89
N ALA A 51 -2.65 -11.26 11.50
CA ALA A 51 -2.63 -9.80 11.38
C ALA A 51 -1.30 -9.21 11.88
N ARG A 52 -0.78 -9.69 13.01
CA ARG A 52 0.52 -9.24 13.53
C ARG A 52 1.70 -9.68 12.67
N CYS A 53 1.68 -10.90 12.14
CA CYS A 53 2.71 -11.34 11.18
C CYS A 53 2.69 -10.47 9.92
N PHE A 54 1.52 -10.16 9.40
CA PHE A 54 1.37 -9.27 8.26
C PHE A 54 1.83 -7.83 8.57
N ALA A 55 1.55 -7.36 9.79
CA ALA A 55 2.02 -6.07 10.28
C ALA A 55 3.56 -5.95 10.25
N VAL A 56 4.27 -7.00 10.69
CA VAL A 56 5.73 -7.07 10.61
C VAL A 56 6.22 -7.00 9.16
N ALA A 57 5.55 -7.72 8.25
CA ALA A 57 5.86 -7.66 6.83
C ALA A 57 5.67 -6.25 6.24
N MET A 58 4.58 -5.55 6.61
CA MET A 58 4.33 -4.17 6.18
C MET A 58 5.40 -3.20 6.69
N VAL A 59 5.76 -3.27 7.97
CA VAL A 59 6.83 -2.45 8.53
C VAL A 59 8.15 -2.70 7.80
N SER A 60 8.49 -3.97 7.56
CA SER A 60 9.70 -4.35 6.83
C SER A 60 9.70 -3.81 5.41
N LEU A 61 8.57 -3.87 4.72
CA LEU A 61 8.38 -3.34 3.36
C LEU A 61 8.57 -1.81 3.31
N GLY A 62 8.03 -1.10 4.30
CA GLY A 62 8.20 0.35 4.40
C GLY A 62 9.63 0.78 4.73
N LEU A 63 10.38 -0.05 5.45
CA LEU A 63 11.79 0.22 5.77
C LEU A 63 12.77 -0.15 4.65
N ALA A 64 12.36 -1.00 3.70
CA ALA A 64 13.17 -1.45 2.58
C ALA A 64 12.57 -0.95 1.25
N PRO A 65 12.73 0.32 0.87
CA PRO A 65 12.05 0.91 -0.27
C PRO A 65 12.59 0.40 -1.60
N ALA A 66 12.10 -0.75 -2.04
CA ALA A 66 12.27 -1.25 -3.38
C ALA A 66 11.08 -0.79 -4.24
N PHE A 67 11.30 0.14 -5.14
CA PHE A 67 10.26 0.80 -5.95
C PHE A 67 9.27 -0.18 -6.62
N ARG A 68 9.83 -1.23 -7.23
CA ARG A 68 9.02 -2.25 -7.91
C ARG A 68 8.21 -3.09 -6.93
N THR A 69 8.78 -3.42 -5.78
CA THR A 69 8.11 -4.20 -4.73
C THR A 69 6.94 -3.41 -4.16
N LEU A 70 7.14 -2.12 -3.86
CA LEU A 70 6.07 -1.24 -3.40
C LEU A 70 4.96 -1.08 -4.44
N LEU A 71 5.31 -0.97 -5.73
CA LEU A 71 4.32 -0.91 -6.80
C LEU A 71 3.47 -2.18 -6.86
N ILE A 72 4.10 -3.35 -6.88
CA ILE A 72 3.40 -4.63 -6.94
C ILE A 72 2.52 -4.81 -5.70
N TYR A 73 3.05 -4.54 -4.53
CA TYR A 73 2.31 -4.62 -3.27
C TYR A 73 1.05 -3.74 -3.29
N ASN A 74 1.20 -2.44 -3.58
CA ASN A 74 0.07 -1.52 -3.59
C ASN A 74 -0.98 -1.87 -4.66
N ALA A 75 -0.55 -2.29 -5.85
CA ALA A 75 -1.46 -2.73 -6.91
C ALA A 75 -2.26 -3.98 -6.50
N LEU A 76 -1.59 -4.98 -5.92
CA LEU A 76 -2.25 -6.23 -5.48
C LEU A 76 -3.21 -5.97 -4.33
N ILE A 77 -2.85 -5.13 -3.36
CA ILE A 77 -3.74 -4.78 -2.25
C ILE A 77 -4.98 -4.03 -2.76
N ALA A 78 -4.81 -3.04 -3.63
CA ALA A 78 -5.95 -2.31 -4.21
C ALA A 78 -6.92 -3.26 -4.93
N LEU A 79 -6.41 -4.16 -5.77
CA LEU A 79 -7.20 -5.17 -6.48
C LEU A 79 -7.91 -6.13 -5.52
N TYR A 80 -7.21 -6.58 -4.49
CA TYR A 80 -7.79 -7.49 -3.51
C TYR A 80 -8.90 -6.84 -2.68
N LEU A 81 -8.73 -5.59 -2.27
CA LEU A 81 -9.77 -4.84 -1.56
C LEU A 81 -11.03 -4.64 -2.43
N VAL A 82 -10.85 -4.33 -3.72
CA VAL A 82 -11.97 -4.24 -4.67
C VAL A 82 -12.65 -5.60 -4.84
N TYR A 83 -11.89 -6.70 -4.93
CA TYR A 83 -12.43 -8.06 -4.98
C TYR A 83 -13.26 -8.39 -3.73
N LEU A 84 -12.75 -8.06 -2.53
CA LEU A 84 -13.47 -8.30 -1.27
C LEU A 84 -14.82 -7.57 -1.25
N PHE A 85 -14.85 -6.34 -1.76
CA PHE A 85 -16.11 -5.61 -1.88
C PHE A 85 -17.06 -6.24 -2.92
N ALA A 86 -16.56 -6.46 -4.15
CA ALA A 86 -17.40 -6.86 -5.28
C ALA A 86 -17.92 -8.30 -5.18
N VAL A 87 -17.08 -9.22 -4.67
CA VAL A 87 -17.37 -10.67 -4.67
C VAL A 87 -17.76 -11.19 -3.30
N ARG A 88 -17.09 -10.71 -2.25
CA ARG A 88 -17.32 -11.18 -0.88
C ARG A 88 -18.25 -10.30 -0.08
N HIS A 89 -18.68 -9.16 -0.63
CA HIS A 89 -19.56 -8.17 0.00
C HIS A 89 -19.05 -7.71 1.39
N HIS A 90 -17.72 -7.74 1.60
CA HIS A 90 -17.11 -7.20 2.79
C HIS A 90 -16.93 -5.69 2.62
N ALA A 91 -17.53 -4.93 3.53
CA ALA A 91 -17.44 -3.47 3.51
C ALA A 91 -17.32 -2.92 4.93
N GLY A 92 -16.21 -2.27 5.20
CA GLY A 92 -16.02 -1.39 6.35
C GLY A 92 -15.89 0.06 5.90
N VAL A 93 -16.08 1.00 6.79
CA VAL A 93 -16.04 2.44 6.49
C VAL A 93 -14.72 2.88 5.85
N MET A 94 -13.60 2.21 6.17
CA MET A 94 -12.27 2.51 5.67
C MET A 94 -11.88 1.74 4.40
N LEU A 95 -12.75 0.86 3.86
CA LEU A 95 -12.42 0.07 2.69
C LEU A 95 -12.10 0.97 1.48
N TRP A 96 -13.00 1.91 1.15
CA TRP A 96 -12.82 2.81 0.01
C TRP A 96 -11.67 3.81 0.16
N PRO A 97 -11.45 4.45 1.31
CA PRO A 97 -10.24 5.19 1.59
C PRO A 97 -8.96 4.36 1.39
N ALA A 98 -8.94 3.10 1.84
CA ALA A 98 -7.80 2.22 1.65
C ALA A 98 -7.57 1.86 0.18
N VAL A 99 -8.63 1.54 -0.59
CA VAL A 99 -8.53 1.34 -2.05
C VAL A 99 -7.95 2.57 -2.73
N ALA A 100 -8.45 3.76 -2.41
CA ALA A 100 -7.98 5.01 -3.00
C ALA A 100 -6.51 5.28 -2.67
N LEU A 101 -6.08 5.03 -1.44
CA LEU A 101 -4.69 5.17 -1.01
C LEU A 101 -3.76 4.25 -1.80
N HIS A 102 -4.03 2.95 -1.80
CA HIS A 102 -3.16 1.95 -2.47
C HIS A 102 -3.15 2.13 -3.99
N ALA A 103 -4.30 2.39 -4.61
CA ALA A 103 -4.37 2.68 -6.05
C ALA A 103 -3.64 3.97 -6.40
N GLY A 104 -3.79 5.03 -5.60
CA GLY A 104 -3.09 6.30 -5.79
C GLY A 104 -1.57 6.15 -5.69
N VAL A 105 -1.07 5.45 -4.67
CA VAL A 105 0.36 5.14 -4.52
C VAL A 105 0.87 4.31 -5.69
N ALA A 106 0.14 3.27 -6.12
CA ALA A 106 0.52 2.46 -7.28
C ALA A 106 0.63 3.30 -8.56
N LEU A 107 -0.33 4.19 -8.82
CA LEU A 107 -0.31 5.10 -9.97
C LEU A 107 0.90 6.05 -9.94
N LEU A 108 1.21 6.64 -8.78
CA LEU A 108 2.38 7.51 -8.61
C LEU A 108 3.68 6.74 -8.87
N LEU A 109 3.79 5.50 -8.39
CA LEU A 109 4.95 4.65 -8.62
C LEU A 109 5.09 4.26 -10.10
N VAL A 110 3.98 3.96 -10.80
CA VAL A 110 3.98 3.72 -12.26
C VAL A 110 4.47 4.93 -13.03
N GLN A 111 3.99 6.13 -12.68
CA GLN A 111 4.42 7.37 -13.35
C GLN A 111 5.92 7.60 -13.18
N THR A 112 6.45 7.35 -12.00
CA THR A 112 7.88 7.47 -11.70
C THR A 112 8.71 6.51 -12.55
N LEU A 113 8.32 5.23 -12.61
CA LEU A 113 9.02 4.21 -13.41
C LEU A 113 8.98 4.50 -14.92
N ARG A 114 7.85 5.03 -15.42
CA ARG A 114 7.73 5.43 -16.83
C ARG A 114 8.62 6.64 -17.16
N GLY A 115 8.75 7.58 -16.24
CA GLY A 115 9.64 8.73 -16.40
C GLY A 115 11.12 8.32 -16.52
N GLU A 116 11.56 7.35 -15.72
CA GLU A 116 12.94 6.85 -15.78
C GLU A 116 13.30 6.18 -17.11
N ARG A 117 12.39 5.37 -17.67
CA ARG A 117 12.63 4.70 -18.95
C ARG A 117 12.83 5.70 -20.11
N ARG A 118 12.05 6.79 -20.11
CA ARG A 118 12.17 7.81 -21.17
C ARG A 118 13.48 8.59 -21.11
N THR A 119 14.00 8.86 -19.93
CA THR A 119 15.28 9.57 -19.79
C THR A 119 16.47 8.71 -20.22
N THR A 120 16.38 7.39 -20.09
CA THR A 120 17.42 6.46 -20.53
C THR A 120 17.44 6.31 -22.07
N GLU A 121 16.30 6.39 -22.73
CA GLU A 121 16.18 6.27 -24.19
C GLU A 121 16.65 7.54 -24.94
N VAL A 122 16.55 8.71 -24.32
CA VAL A 122 16.94 10.00 -24.94
C VAL A 122 18.44 10.28 -24.74
N GLY A 123 19.12 9.58 -23.83
CA GLY A 123 20.54 9.75 -23.52
C GLY A 123 21.49 8.81 -24.30
N GLN A 124 20.97 8.01 -25.23
CA GLN A 124 21.75 7.17 -26.18
C GLN A 124 21.70 7.78 -27.58
#